data_2211b864bcaec9ffe9393a1f721880f5
#
_entry.id   2211b864bcaec9ffe9393a1f721880f5
#
_cell.length_a   1.000
_cell.length_b   1.000
_cell.length_c   1.000
_cell.angle_alpha   90.00
_cell.angle_beta   90.00
_cell.angle_gamma   90.00
#
_symmetry.space_group_name_H-M   'P 1'
#
loop_
_entity.id
_entity.type
_entity.pdbx_description
1 polymer ?
#
loop_
_entity_poly.entity_id
_entity_poly.type
_entity_poly.pdbx_seq_one_letter_code
_entity_poly.pdbx_strand_id
1 'polypeptide(L)'
;VGRDAASDLALLKIEATGLPFVKFADSTKARVGDWVVAIGNPLGLGSTVTAGIISALQRNIGQGGAYDRYIQTDTAINRGNSGGPLFDLNGNVVGVNNMLISPVGAN
;
A
#
# COMPACT_ATOMS: atom_id res chain seq x y z
N VAL A 1 2.37 -10.22 15.92
CA VAL A 1 2.06 -11.64 15.99
C VAL A 1 2.80 -12.41 14.92
N GLY A 2 3.01 -11.81 13.77
CA GLY A 2 3.77 -12.45 12.71
C GLY A 2 4.37 -11.43 11.78
N ARG A 3 5.38 -11.85 11.04
CA ARG A 3 6.01 -11.01 10.02
C ARG A 3 6.49 -11.87 8.87
N ASP A 4 6.56 -11.25 7.71
CA ASP A 4 7.08 -11.87 6.51
C ASP A 4 8.10 -10.93 5.88
N ALA A 5 9.37 -11.26 6.01
CA ALA A 5 10.45 -10.41 5.54
C ALA A 5 10.44 -10.29 4.00
N ALA A 6 10.00 -11.34 3.29
CA ALA A 6 9.98 -11.31 1.84
C ALA A 6 8.98 -10.30 1.29
N SER A 7 7.82 -10.17 1.92
CA SER A 7 6.80 -9.22 1.50
C SER A 7 6.88 -7.90 2.27
N ASP A 8 7.75 -7.81 3.26
CA ASP A 8 7.92 -6.63 4.12
C ASP A 8 6.62 -6.29 4.86
N LEU A 9 5.94 -7.32 5.36
CA LEU A 9 4.69 -7.17 6.09
C LEU A 9 4.84 -7.69 7.50
N ALA A 10 4.09 -7.08 8.42
CA ALA A 10 4.01 -7.53 9.81
C ALA A 10 2.57 -7.45 10.28
N LEU A 11 2.17 -8.42 11.08
CA LEU A 11 0.86 -8.44 11.72
C LEU A 11 1.03 -8.14 13.20
N LEU A 12 0.40 -7.05 13.62
CA LEU A 12 0.47 -6.60 15.00
C LEU A 12 -0.86 -6.89 15.71
N LYS A 13 -0.79 -7.15 16.99
CA LYS A 13 -1.97 -7.37 17.82
C LYS A 13 -1.90 -6.42 19.02
N ILE A 14 -2.99 -5.71 19.26
CA ILE A 14 -3.11 -4.83 20.43
C ILE A 14 -4.29 -5.28 21.28
N GLU A 15 -4.26 -4.90 22.55
CA GLU A 15 -5.32 -5.20 23.51
C GLU A 15 -6.38 -4.10 23.43
N ALA A 16 -7.20 -4.14 22.40
CA ALA A 16 -8.27 -3.17 22.22
C ALA A 16 -9.43 -3.82 21.45
N THR A 17 -10.63 -3.37 21.73
CA THR A 17 -11.84 -3.87 21.07
C THR A 17 -12.71 -2.68 20.66
N GLY A 18 -13.65 -2.93 19.74
CA GLY A 18 -14.60 -1.92 19.33
C GLY A 18 -14.00 -0.79 18.51
N LEU A 19 -12.82 -0.99 17.92
CA LEU A 19 -12.16 0.03 17.14
C LEU A 19 -12.72 0.08 15.71
N PRO A 20 -12.76 1.29 15.12
CA PRO A 20 -13.03 1.38 13.68
C PRO A 20 -11.97 0.64 12.90
N PHE A 21 -12.36 0.04 11.79
CA PHE A 21 -11.43 -0.70 10.94
C PHE A 21 -11.80 -0.52 9.48
N VAL A 22 -10.84 -0.85 8.62
CA VAL A 22 -11.05 -0.83 7.17
C VAL A 22 -11.22 -2.25 6.67
N LYS A 23 -11.87 -2.39 5.53
CA LYS A 23 -12.05 -3.67 4.86
C LYS A 23 -11.07 -3.78 3.72
N PHE A 24 -10.62 -5.00 3.45
CA PHE A 24 -9.80 -5.26 2.27
C PHE A 24 -10.69 -5.39 1.05
N ALA A 25 -10.28 -4.76 -0.03
CA ALA A 25 -10.88 -4.99 -1.33
C ALA A 25 -10.34 -6.29 -1.91
N ASP A 26 -11.06 -6.81 -2.91
CA ASP A 26 -10.53 -7.91 -3.71
C ASP A 26 -9.54 -7.33 -4.73
N SER A 27 -8.26 -7.41 -4.42
CA SER A 27 -7.24 -6.82 -5.29
C SER A 27 -7.11 -7.53 -6.63
N THR A 28 -7.70 -8.74 -6.77
CA THR A 28 -7.73 -9.42 -8.07
C THR A 28 -8.63 -8.71 -9.06
N LYS A 29 -9.54 -7.87 -8.59
CA LYS A 29 -10.43 -7.07 -9.43
C LYS A 29 -9.87 -5.69 -9.75
N ALA A 30 -8.73 -5.35 -9.20
CA ALA A 30 -8.09 -4.07 -9.48
C ALA A 30 -7.59 -4.04 -10.93
N ARG A 31 -7.69 -2.88 -11.56
CA ARG A 31 -7.32 -2.70 -12.97
C ARG A 31 -6.39 -1.51 -13.10
N VAL A 32 -5.52 -1.59 -14.10
CA VAL A 32 -4.70 -0.44 -14.50
C VAL A 32 -5.62 0.72 -14.86
N GLY A 33 -5.32 1.89 -14.34
CA GLY A 33 -6.14 3.08 -14.52
C GLY A 33 -7.12 3.35 -13.39
N ASP A 34 -7.34 2.41 -12.48
CA ASP A 34 -8.22 2.64 -11.34
C ASP A 34 -7.62 3.70 -10.41
N TRP A 35 -8.47 4.62 -9.95
CA TRP A 35 -8.07 5.61 -8.96
C TRP A 35 -7.80 4.97 -7.62
N VAL A 36 -6.76 5.43 -6.97
CA VAL A 36 -6.39 5.01 -5.62
C VAL A 36 -5.95 6.20 -4.79
N VAL A 37 -6.07 6.05 -3.48
CA VAL A 37 -5.75 7.12 -2.52
C VAL A 37 -4.87 6.51 -1.44
N ALA A 38 -3.72 7.13 -1.20
CA ALA A 38 -2.84 6.77 -0.11
C ALA A 38 -3.01 7.77 1.03
N ILE A 39 -3.11 7.26 2.25
CA ILE A 39 -3.23 8.09 3.44
C ILE A 39 -2.08 7.74 4.36
N GLY A 40 -1.40 8.77 4.86
CA GLY A 40 -0.28 8.60 5.77
C GLY A 40 -0.18 9.76 6.72
N ASN A 41 0.80 9.69 7.59
CA ASN A 41 1.07 10.74 8.57
C ASN A 41 2.58 11.01 8.59
N PRO A 42 3.10 11.62 7.52
CA PRO A 42 4.52 11.89 7.43
C PRO A 42 4.96 12.85 8.53
N LEU A 43 6.07 12.52 9.16
CA LEU A 43 6.69 13.36 10.18
C LEU A 43 5.82 13.65 11.40
N GLY A 44 4.70 12.92 11.57
CA GLY A 44 3.81 13.17 12.70
C GLY A 44 3.09 14.51 12.68
N LEU A 45 3.08 15.18 11.52
CA LEU A 45 2.52 16.55 11.41
C LEU A 45 1.06 16.56 10.99
N GLY A 46 0.41 15.39 10.95
CA GLY A 46 -0.98 15.27 10.55
C GLY A 46 -1.13 14.39 9.32
N SER A 47 -2.35 14.00 9.04
CA SER A 47 -2.64 13.11 7.94
C SER A 47 -2.37 13.78 6.60
N THR A 48 -1.77 13.02 5.71
CA THR A 48 -1.52 13.43 4.34
C THR A 48 -2.24 12.47 3.41
N VAL A 49 -2.90 13.03 2.41
CA VAL A 49 -3.64 12.27 1.42
C VAL A 49 -3.04 12.54 0.05
N THR A 50 -2.69 11.48 -0.67
CA THR A 50 -2.26 11.58 -2.05
C THR A 50 -3.12 10.67 -2.90
N ALA A 51 -3.31 11.04 -4.16
CA ALA A 51 -4.13 10.27 -5.08
C ALA A 51 -3.38 10.02 -6.37
N GLY A 52 -3.70 8.93 -7.01
CA GLY A 52 -3.12 8.56 -8.29
C GLY A 52 -3.89 7.41 -8.89
N ILE A 53 -3.26 6.67 -9.77
CA ILE A 53 -3.87 5.53 -10.44
C ILE A 53 -2.98 4.30 -10.29
N ILE A 54 -3.57 3.13 -10.47
CA ILE A 54 -2.81 1.90 -10.64
C ILE A 54 -2.14 1.94 -12.01
N SER A 55 -0.81 1.87 -12.01
CA SER A 55 -0.01 1.95 -13.23
C SER A 55 0.29 0.59 -13.81
N ALA A 56 0.45 -0.42 -12.97
CA ALA A 56 0.71 -1.79 -13.38
C ALA A 56 0.32 -2.75 -12.27
N LEU A 57 0.01 -3.97 -12.65
CA LEU A 57 -0.38 -5.02 -11.71
C LEU A 57 0.62 -6.16 -11.75
N GLN A 58 0.81 -6.82 -10.60
CA GLN A 58 1.65 -8.01 -10.46
C GLN A 58 3.06 -7.79 -11.03
N ARG A 59 3.58 -6.59 -10.79
CA ARG A 59 4.89 -6.24 -11.31
C ARG A 59 5.96 -7.04 -10.61
N ASN A 60 6.72 -7.81 -11.38
CA ASN A 60 7.88 -8.50 -10.89
C ASN A 60 9.06 -7.53 -10.91
N ILE A 61 9.63 -7.28 -9.74
CA ILE A 61 10.76 -6.35 -9.63
C ILE A 61 12.11 -7.04 -9.79
N GLY A 62 12.10 -8.29 -10.29
CA GLY A 62 13.34 -9.00 -10.59
C GLY A 62 13.99 -9.69 -9.40
N GLN A 63 13.33 -9.73 -8.26
CA GLN A 63 13.87 -10.37 -7.07
C GLN A 63 13.64 -11.88 -7.05
N GLY A 64 12.83 -12.40 -7.96
CA GLY A 64 12.62 -13.83 -8.09
C GLY A 64 11.84 -14.48 -6.96
N GLY A 65 11.22 -13.71 -6.09
CA GLY A 65 10.45 -14.24 -4.97
C GLY A 65 9.02 -14.59 -5.35
N ALA A 66 8.43 -15.54 -4.63
CA ALA A 66 7.04 -15.91 -4.83
C ALA A 66 6.07 -14.80 -4.43
N TYR A 67 6.55 -13.80 -3.71
CA TYR A 67 5.74 -12.72 -3.17
C TYR A 67 5.90 -11.40 -3.93
N ASP A 68 6.56 -11.43 -5.10
CA ASP A 68 6.82 -10.24 -5.89
C ASP A 68 5.61 -9.85 -6.72
N ARG A 69 4.45 -9.73 -6.07
CA ARG A 69 3.21 -9.35 -6.74
C ARG A 69 2.77 -7.99 -6.23
N TYR A 70 3.42 -6.97 -6.76
CA TYR A 70 3.16 -5.61 -6.34
C TYR A 70 2.16 -4.92 -7.27
N ILE A 71 1.36 -4.06 -6.67
CA ILE A 71 0.58 -3.08 -7.41
C ILE A 71 1.47 -1.85 -7.54
N GLN A 72 1.75 -1.46 -8.78
CA GLN A 72 2.46 -0.22 -9.03
C GLN A 72 1.48 0.92 -9.18
N THR A 73 1.75 2.02 -8.53
CA THR A 73 0.93 3.23 -8.62
C THR A 73 1.81 4.45 -8.79
N ASP A 74 1.27 5.48 -9.45
CA ASP A 74 1.93 6.77 -9.54
C ASP A 74 1.57 7.69 -8.36
N THR A 75 0.77 7.19 -7.44
CA THR A 75 0.44 7.91 -6.21
C THR A 75 1.74 8.23 -5.46
N ALA A 76 1.86 9.45 -4.99
CA ALA A 76 3.06 9.85 -4.25
C ALA A 76 3.16 9.06 -2.95
N ILE A 77 4.19 8.25 -2.83
CA ILE A 77 4.46 7.45 -1.64
C ILE A 77 5.84 7.83 -1.14
N ASN A 78 5.90 8.20 0.12
CA ASN A 78 7.13 8.58 0.78
C ASN A 78 7.17 7.94 2.17
N ARG A 79 8.13 8.35 2.98
CA ARG A 79 8.35 7.70 4.28
C ARG A 79 7.13 7.73 5.20
N GLY A 80 6.30 8.75 5.10
CA GLY A 80 5.14 8.85 5.97
C GLY A 80 3.98 7.98 5.57
N ASN A 81 3.95 7.48 4.35
CA ASN A 81 2.87 6.62 3.84
C ASN A 81 3.20 5.15 3.91
N SER A 82 4.46 4.79 4.05
CA SER A 82 4.90 3.39 4.07
C SER A 82 4.23 2.66 5.23
N GLY A 83 3.69 1.50 4.96
CA GLY A 83 2.93 0.73 5.93
C GLY A 83 1.46 1.13 6.02
N GLY A 84 1.08 2.26 5.46
CA GLY A 84 -0.31 2.72 5.46
C GLY A 84 -1.13 2.12 4.33
N PRO A 85 -2.43 2.40 4.34
CA PRO A 85 -3.33 1.80 3.36
C PRO A 85 -3.32 2.55 2.04
N LEU A 86 -3.54 1.79 0.96
CA LEU A 86 -3.89 2.32 -0.34
C LEU A 86 -5.35 1.96 -0.59
N PHE A 87 -6.21 2.96 -0.66
CA PHE A 87 -7.66 2.77 -0.79
C PHE A 87 -8.10 2.85 -2.24
N ASP A 88 -9.15 2.11 -2.57
CA ASP A 88 -9.92 2.38 -3.77
C ASP A 88 -10.97 3.48 -3.49
N LEU A 89 -11.76 3.83 -4.50
CA LEU A 89 -12.76 4.88 -4.33
C LEU A 89 -13.97 4.43 -3.52
N ASN A 90 -14.08 3.15 -3.21
CA ASN A 90 -15.12 2.63 -2.32
C ASN A 90 -14.70 2.66 -0.85
N GLY A 91 -13.47 3.10 -0.57
CA GLY A 91 -12.96 3.15 0.78
C GLY A 91 -12.39 1.83 1.28
N ASN A 92 -12.19 0.87 0.41
CA ASN A 92 -11.60 -0.42 0.75
C ASN A 92 -10.11 -0.43 0.42
N VAL A 93 -9.36 -1.20 1.18
CA VAL A 93 -7.91 -1.26 1.03
C VAL A 93 -7.56 -2.24 -0.09
N VAL A 94 -6.87 -1.75 -1.11
CA VAL A 94 -6.37 -2.60 -2.20
C VAL A 94 -4.91 -2.99 -2.01
N GLY A 95 -4.20 -2.30 -1.14
CA GLY A 95 -2.80 -2.63 -0.87
C GLY A 95 -2.28 -1.94 0.37
N VAL A 96 -1.12 -2.37 0.81
CA VAL A 96 -0.35 -1.74 1.88
C VAL A 96 0.85 -1.06 1.22
N ASN A 97 1.01 0.23 1.50
CA ASN A 97 2.07 1.01 0.87
C ASN A 97 3.43 0.52 1.33
N ASN A 98 4.28 0.24 0.38
CA ASN A 98 5.65 -0.17 0.61
C ASN A 98 6.54 0.68 -0.28
N MET A 99 7.37 1.49 0.34
CA MET A 99 8.29 2.33 -0.42
C MET A 99 9.47 1.48 -0.87
N LEU A 100 9.35 0.91 -2.05
CA LEU A 100 10.47 0.22 -2.65
C LEU A 100 11.48 1.25 -3.14
N ILE A 101 12.75 0.86 -3.09
CA ILE A 101 13.79 1.66 -3.69
C ILE A 101 13.55 1.62 -5.20
N SER A 102 13.16 2.75 -5.73
CA SER A 102 12.95 2.84 -7.15
C SER A 102 14.05 3.69 -7.78
N PRO A 103 14.27 3.52 -9.06
CA PRO A 103 15.16 4.42 -9.78
C PRO A 103 14.71 5.86 -9.60
N VAL A 104 15.62 6.77 -9.80
CA VAL A 104 15.35 8.20 -9.58
C VAL A 104 14.06 8.62 -10.26
N GLY A 105 13.14 9.19 -9.48
CA GLY A 105 11.91 9.73 -9.99
C GLY A 105 10.78 8.74 -10.22
N ALA A 106 10.93 7.48 -9.84
CA ALA A 106 9.87 6.48 -9.98
C ALA A 106 9.28 6.08 -8.62
N ASN A 107 8.02 5.78 -8.61
CA ASN A 107 7.31 5.27 -7.43
C ASN A 107 6.92 3.81 -7.61
#